data_afab1311623e2feac9459051d67ce7ca
#
_entry.id   afab1311623e2feac9459051d67ce7ca
#
_cell.length_a   1.000
_cell.length_b   1.000
_cell.length_c   1.000
_cell.angle_alpha   90.00
_cell.angle_beta   90.00
_cell.angle_gamma   90.00
#
_symmetry.space_group_name_H-M   'P 1'
#
loop_
_entity.id
_entity.type
_entity.pdbx_description
1 polymer ?
#
loop_
_entity_poly.entity_id
_entity_poly.type
_entity_poly.pdbx_seq_one_letter_code
_entity_poly.pdbx_strand_id
1 'polypeptide(L)'
;NSFGIQDYDPVVQKAINRIQSFEDVRAVTEMSREVGYQSVSHDLVFGLPHQSESAMQRTIDLTAELRPDRIAFYSYAHVPWIKGTGQRGYDEKDLPSNEGKRKLYEIGKERFLALGYEEIGMDHFALPEDSLAKAYHSGSLHRNFMGYTSGKTRLMVGLGMSSISDSWGGFAQNVKTVAAYENQALKNEIPVFRGHMLSNEDLVIRKHILQLMCQFQTSFESEVDRFPDMQTCLEKLDEMEKDGLVQRDGFQLTVTPKGRPFVRNVCMALDLELLRKAPTTKVFSMTV
;
A
#
# COMPACT_ATOMS: atom_id res chain seq x y z
N ASN A 1 -2.35 3.38 16.32
CA ASN A 1 -0.91 3.20 16.29
C ASN A 1 -0.54 2.07 15.33
N SER A 2 0.66 2.07 14.72
CA SER A 2 1.12 1.01 13.81
C SER A 2 2.52 0.56 14.17
N PHE A 3 2.73 -0.76 14.16
CA PHE A 3 4.01 -1.39 14.47
C PHE A 3 4.47 -2.25 13.29
N GLY A 4 5.67 -1.99 12.80
CA GLY A 4 6.30 -2.80 11.78
C GLY A 4 6.90 -4.06 12.39
N ILE A 5 6.25 -5.19 12.22
CA ILE A 5 6.70 -6.50 12.69
C ILE A 5 7.56 -7.17 11.61
N GLN A 6 7.10 -7.14 10.39
CA GLN A 6 7.62 -7.76 9.18
C GLN A 6 7.46 -9.29 9.20
N ASP A 7 8.18 -9.99 10.09
CA ASP A 7 8.14 -11.44 10.28
C ASP A 7 8.67 -11.80 11.69
N TYR A 8 8.23 -12.91 12.25
CA TYR A 8 8.74 -13.43 13.54
C TYR A 8 9.80 -14.51 13.38
N ASP A 9 10.04 -15.03 12.18
CA ASP A 9 11.05 -16.07 11.97
C ASP A 9 12.47 -15.49 12.18
N PRO A 10 13.30 -16.09 13.06
CA PRO A 10 14.64 -15.57 13.37
C PRO A 10 15.59 -15.54 12.16
N VAL A 11 15.44 -16.46 11.21
CA VAL A 11 16.26 -16.52 9.99
C VAL A 11 15.91 -15.35 9.08
N VAL A 12 14.60 -15.10 8.90
CA VAL A 12 14.09 -13.97 8.14
C VAL A 12 14.51 -12.65 8.78
N GLN A 13 14.31 -12.49 10.09
CA GLN A 13 14.68 -11.29 10.83
C GLN A 13 16.19 -10.98 10.71
N LYS A 14 17.03 -12.01 10.80
CA LYS A 14 18.49 -11.86 10.62
C LYS A 14 18.84 -11.40 9.20
N ALA A 15 18.20 -11.99 8.17
CA ALA A 15 18.44 -11.63 6.78
C ALA A 15 18.11 -10.17 6.47
N ILE A 16 17.02 -9.63 7.04
CA ILE A 16 16.61 -8.24 6.88
C ILE A 16 17.24 -7.28 7.91
N ASN A 17 18.16 -7.78 8.75
CA ASN A 17 18.82 -7.04 9.83
C ASN A 17 17.82 -6.34 10.78
N ARG A 18 16.76 -7.04 11.17
CA ARG A 18 15.71 -6.53 12.06
C ARG A 18 15.31 -7.59 13.08
N ILE A 19 16.03 -7.64 14.17
CA ILE A 19 15.78 -8.56 15.28
C ILE A 19 14.75 -7.92 16.23
N GLN A 20 13.63 -8.60 16.43
CA GLN A 20 12.53 -8.11 17.25
C GLN A 20 11.79 -9.32 17.85
N SER A 21 11.75 -9.42 19.17
CA SER A 21 11.09 -10.57 19.81
C SER A 21 9.56 -10.44 19.79
N PHE A 22 8.87 -11.56 19.90
CA PHE A 22 7.42 -11.56 20.06
C PHE A 22 7.00 -10.86 21.36
N GLU A 23 7.79 -11.02 22.43
CA GLU A 23 7.57 -10.40 23.73
C GLU A 23 7.63 -8.87 23.65
N ASP A 24 8.58 -8.31 22.88
CA ASP A 24 8.67 -6.87 22.67
C ASP A 24 7.45 -6.35 21.92
N VAL A 25 7.00 -7.08 20.88
CA VAL A 25 5.80 -6.70 20.13
C VAL A 25 4.56 -6.80 21.01
N ARG A 26 4.45 -7.84 21.81
CA ARG A 26 3.36 -7.97 22.80
C ARG A 26 3.33 -6.77 23.74
N ALA A 27 4.47 -6.46 24.34
CA ALA A 27 4.57 -5.37 25.31
C ALA A 27 4.14 -4.02 24.72
N VAL A 28 4.61 -3.67 23.50
CA VAL A 28 4.21 -2.39 22.88
C VAL A 28 2.76 -2.39 22.42
N THR A 29 2.21 -3.55 22.02
CA THR A 29 0.81 -3.68 21.64
C THR A 29 -0.11 -3.49 22.86
N GLU A 30 0.19 -4.15 23.96
CA GLU A 30 -0.55 -4.03 25.22
C GLU A 30 -0.45 -2.62 25.80
N MET A 31 0.76 -2.05 25.85
CA MET A 31 0.98 -0.66 26.28
C MET A 31 0.19 0.33 25.44
N SER A 32 0.10 0.13 24.12
CA SER A 32 -0.70 1.01 23.25
C SER A 32 -2.18 1.00 23.66
N ARG A 33 -2.72 -0.16 23.99
CA ARG A 33 -4.10 -0.28 24.47
C ARG A 33 -4.30 0.35 25.84
N GLU A 34 -3.36 0.14 26.74
CA GLU A 34 -3.38 0.74 28.10
C GLU A 34 -3.38 2.28 28.06
N VAL A 35 -2.60 2.89 27.17
CA VAL A 35 -2.57 4.36 26.99
C VAL A 35 -3.74 4.90 26.17
N GLY A 36 -4.68 4.03 25.73
CA GLY A 36 -5.95 4.43 25.13
C GLY A 36 -6.01 4.47 23.61
N TYR A 37 -5.03 3.90 22.89
CA TYR A 37 -5.18 3.73 21.44
C TYR A 37 -6.30 2.73 21.14
N GLN A 38 -7.28 3.18 20.37
CA GLN A 38 -8.46 2.39 20.02
C GLN A 38 -8.22 1.43 18.84
N SER A 39 -7.16 1.65 18.07
CA SER A 39 -6.79 0.82 16.93
C SER A 39 -5.28 0.64 16.91
N VAL A 40 -4.85 -0.61 16.90
CA VAL A 40 -3.44 -1.01 16.75
C VAL A 40 -3.29 -1.79 15.46
N SER A 41 -2.34 -1.38 14.63
CA SER A 41 -2.01 -2.02 13.35
C SER A 41 -0.67 -2.74 13.45
N HIS A 42 -0.60 -3.95 12.89
CA HIS A 42 0.65 -4.67 12.68
C HIS A 42 0.98 -4.72 11.19
N ASP A 43 2.22 -4.36 10.85
CA ASP A 43 2.70 -4.42 9.48
C ASP A 43 3.54 -5.71 9.30
N LEU A 44 3.07 -6.59 8.44
CA LEU A 44 3.71 -7.84 8.05
C LEU A 44 4.18 -7.75 6.60
N VAL A 45 5.23 -8.49 6.26
CA VAL A 45 5.76 -8.50 4.90
C VAL A 45 5.89 -9.93 4.41
N PHE A 46 5.32 -10.22 3.25
CA PHE A 46 5.52 -11.50 2.57
C PHE A 46 6.49 -11.36 1.39
N GLY A 47 7.17 -12.47 1.08
CA GLY A 47 8.19 -12.48 0.03
C GLY A 47 9.57 -12.04 0.49
N LEU A 48 9.82 -12.06 1.80
CA LEU A 48 11.13 -11.79 2.39
C LEU A 48 12.12 -12.95 2.12
N PRO A 49 13.45 -12.68 2.20
CA PRO A 49 14.46 -13.71 2.04
C PRO A 49 14.26 -14.84 3.05
N HIS A 50 14.47 -16.07 2.60
CA HIS A 50 14.32 -17.33 3.39
C HIS A 50 12.93 -17.58 3.98
N GLN A 51 11.93 -16.78 3.65
CA GLN A 51 10.58 -16.93 4.16
C GLN A 51 9.93 -18.20 3.57
N SER A 52 9.51 -19.12 4.42
CA SER A 52 8.80 -20.35 4.06
C SER A 52 7.32 -20.27 4.38
N GLU A 53 6.52 -21.18 3.83
CA GLU A 53 5.09 -21.28 4.14
C GLU A 53 4.86 -21.53 5.64
N SER A 54 5.66 -22.39 6.26
CA SER A 54 5.57 -22.68 7.70
C SER A 54 5.98 -21.49 8.57
N ALA A 55 6.98 -20.71 8.16
CA ALA A 55 7.37 -19.48 8.83
C ALA A 55 6.24 -18.44 8.75
N MET A 56 5.63 -18.28 7.57
CA MET A 56 4.49 -17.37 7.38
C MET A 56 3.30 -17.77 8.24
N GLN A 57 2.93 -19.05 8.26
CA GLN A 57 1.85 -19.55 9.12
C GLN A 57 2.09 -19.23 10.59
N ARG A 58 3.32 -19.49 11.09
CA ARG A 58 3.70 -19.18 12.46
C ARG A 58 3.64 -17.67 12.74
N THR A 59 4.12 -16.84 11.83
CA THR A 59 4.06 -15.38 11.97
C THR A 59 2.61 -14.90 12.08
N ILE A 60 1.70 -15.48 11.31
CA ILE A 60 0.28 -15.15 11.39
C ILE A 60 -0.33 -15.64 12.71
N ASP A 61 0.00 -16.85 13.17
CA ASP A 61 -0.50 -17.40 14.43
C ASP A 61 -0.08 -16.53 15.62
N LEU A 62 1.19 -16.13 15.70
CA LEU A 62 1.68 -15.19 16.72
C LEU A 62 1.01 -13.81 16.62
N THR A 63 0.78 -13.32 15.40
CA THR A 63 0.03 -12.08 15.21
C THR A 63 -1.41 -12.19 15.70
N ALA A 64 -2.05 -13.35 15.47
CA ALA A 64 -3.40 -13.63 15.92
C ALA A 64 -3.54 -13.66 17.45
N GLU A 65 -2.52 -14.12 18.19
CA GLU A 65 -2.49 -14.08 19.66
C GLU A 65 -2.63 -12.64 20.18
N LEU A 66 -2.00 -11.67 19.51
CA LEU A 66 -2.04 -10.26 19.88
C LEU A 66 -3.30 -9.55 19.35
N ARG A 67 -3.99 -10.17 18.38
CA ARG A 67 -5.24 -9.69 17.77
C ARG A 67 -5.21 -8.17 17.47
N PRO A 68 -4.30 -7.69 16.60
CA PRO A 68 -4.31 -6.28 16.20
C PRO A 68 -5.65 -5.94 15.51
N ASP A 69 -6.06 -4.68 15.57
CA ASP A 69 -7.30 -4.23 14.94
C ASP A 69 -7.16 -4.15 13.42
N ARG A 70 -5.91 -3.95 12.94
CA ARG A 70 -5.54 -3.90 11.53
C ARG A 70 -4.29 -4.70 11.26
N ILE A 71 -4.20 -5.20 10.05
CA ILE A 71 -3.00 -5.82 9.51
C ILE A 71 -2.71 -5.19 8.15
N ALA A 72 -1.49 -4.67 7.98
CA ALA A 72 -0.96 -4.33 6.67
C ALA A 72 -0.04 -5.47 6.23
N PHE A 73 -0.40 -6.15 5.15
CA PHE A 73 0.31 -7.33 4.64
C PHE A 73 0.99 -7.00 3.32
N TYR A 74 2.19 -6.43 3.43
CA TYR A 74 2.91 -5.88 2.30
C TYR A 74 3.71 -6.92 1.53
N SER A 75 3.71 -6.78 0.22
CA SER A 75 4.62 -7.47 -0.68
C SER A 75 6.03 -6.90 -0.56
N TYR A 76 7.04 -7.73 -0.30
CA TYR A 76 8.44 -7.29 -0.34
C TYR A 76 8.80 -6.76 -1.73
N ALA A 77 9.25 -5.51 -1.80
CA ALA A 77 9.71 -4.88 -3.03
C ALA A 77 11.23 -5.00 -3.15
N HIS A 78 11.70 -5.91 -4.00
CA HIS A 78 13.12 -6.02 -4.30
C HIS A 78 13.56 -4.93 -5.27
N VAL A 79 14.40 -4.00 -4.79
CA VAL A 79 14.89 -2.83 -5.56
C VAL A 79 16.43 -2.75 -5.49
N PRO A 80 17.16 -3.70 -6.12
CA PRO A 80 18.61 -3.83 -5.98
C PRO A 80 19.39 -2.63 -6.50
N TRP A 81 18.79 -1.82 -7.37
CA TRP A 81 19.39 -0.62 -7.95
C TRP A 81 19.42 0.60 -7.02
N ILE A 82 18.67 0.57 -5.90
CA ILE A 82 18.73 1.64 -4.90
C ILE A 82 19.90 1.37 -3.97
N LYS A 83 20.90 2.26 -4.00
CA LYS A 83 22.09 2.20 -3.13
C LYS A 83 21.72 2.67 -1.71
N GLY A 84 22.33 2.04 -0.69
CA GLY A 84 22.29 2.54 0.70
C GLY A 84 21.21 1.94 1.60
N THR A 85 20.49 0.90 1.16
CA THR A 85 19.62 0.15 2.07
C THR A 85 20.46 -0.85 2.87
N GLY A 86 20.72 -0.55 4.16
CA GLY A 86 21.52 -1.40 5.07
C GLY A 86 20.86 -2.74 5.49
N GLN A 87 19.84 -3.18 4.75
CA GLN A 87 19.03 -4.37 5.07
C GLN A 87 19.36 -5.57 4.16
N ARG A 88 20.61 -5.73 3.74
CA ARG A 88 20.97 -6.77 2.76
C ARG A 88 21.97 -7.78 3.32
N GLY A 89 21.50 -8.61 4.25
CA GLY A 89 22.24 -9.80 4.71
C GLY A 89 21.89 -11.05 3.88
N TYR A 90 21.49 -10.91 2.58
CA TYR A 90 21.01 -11.99 1.74
C TYR A 90 21.34 -11.74 0.25
N ASP A 91 21.34 -12.80 -0.54
CA ASP A 91 21.46 -12.78 -2.00
C ASP A 91 20.08 -12.84 -2.67
N GLU A 92 19.98 -12.47 -3.95
CA GLU A 92 18.74 -12.55 -4.73
C GLU A 92 18.16 -13.99 -4.80
N LYS A 93 19.02 -15.00 -4.78
CA LYS A 93 18.64 -16.43 -4.74
C LYS A 93 17.90 -16.84 -3.46
N ASP A 94 18.02 -16.05 -2.39
CA ASP A 94 17.37 -16.31 -1.10
C ASP A 94 15.92 -15.81 -1.07
N LEU A 95 15.51 -15.08 -2.11
CA LEU A 95 14.13 -14.62 -2.28
C LEU A 95 13.25 -15.75 -2.81
N PRO A 96 11.97 -15.82 -2.40
CA PRO A 96 11.05 -16.78 -2.99
C PRO A 96 10.82 -16.47 -4.48
N SER A 97 10.54 -17.49 -5.27
CA SER A 97 10.07 -17.32 -6.65
C SER A 97 8.76 -16.53 -6.70
N ASN A 98 8.36 -16.05 -7.87
CA ASN A 98 7.07 -15.35 -8.04
C ASN A 98 5.89 -16.24 -7.59
N GLU A 99 5.91 -17.53 -7.93
CA GLU A 99 4.90 -18.50 -7.50
C GLU A 99 4.92 -18.72 -5.98
N GLY A 100 6.11 -18.86 -5.39
CA GLY A 100 6.29 -18.96 -3.94
C GLY A 100 5.78 -17.72 -3.22
N LYS A 101 6.10 -16.53 -3.73
CA LYS A 101 5.63 -15.27 -3.19
C LYS A 101 4.11 -15.15 -3.26
N ARG A 102 3.50 -15.56 -4.39
CA ARG A 102 2.04 -15.62 -4.54
C ARG A 102 1.42 -16.58 -3.53
N LYS A 103 2.01 -17.75 -3.32
CA LYS A 103 1.52 -18.72 -2.35
C LYS A 103 1.56 -18.20 -0.91
N LEU A 104 2.62 -17.48 -0.52
CA LEU A 104 2.70 -16.82 0.78
C LEU A 104 1.57 -15.78 0.97
N TYR A 105 1.24 -15.02 -0.06
CA TYR A 105 0.10 -14.09 -0.03
C TYR A 105 -1.22 -14.81 0.18
N GLU A 106 -1.49 -15.87 -0.59
CA GLU A 106 -2.75 -16.63 -0.48
C GLU A 106 -2.92 -17.26 0.91
N ILE A 107 -1.84 -17.84 1.45
CA ILE A 107 -1.83 -18.38 2.82
C ILE A 107 -2.19 -17.27 3.82
N GLY A 108 -1.56 -16.11 3.71
CA GLY A 108 -1.82 -15.00 4.61
C GLY A 108 -3.26 -14.53 4.52
N LYS A 109 -3.75 -14.28 3.32
CA LYS A 109 -5.12 -13.84 3.06
C LYS A 109 -6.15 -14.83 3.60
N GLU A 110 -6.02 -16.12 3.29
CA GLU A 110 -6.94 -17.16 3.76
C GLU A 110 -7.00 -17.21 5.29
N ARG A 111 -5.85 -17.17 5.96
CA ARG A 111 -5.82 -17.21 7.43
C ARG A 111 -6.38 -15.94 8.08
N PHE A 112 -6.10 -14.74 7.53
CA PHE A 112 -6.70 -13.51 8.07
C PHE A 112 -8.21 -13.52 7.94
N LEU A 113 -8.74 -13.96 6.81
CA LEU A 113 -10.20 -14.11 6.63
C LEU A 113 -10.78 -15.14 7.62
N ALA A 114 -10.11 -16.28 7.83
CA ALA A 114 -10.53 -17.28 8.81
C ALA A 114 -10.48 -16.78 10.26
N LEU A 115 -9.60 -15.82 10.58
CA LEU A 115 -9.50 -15.15 11.87
C LEU A 115 -10.53 -14.01 12.06
N GLY A 116 -11.38 -13.76 11.06
CA GLY A 116 -12.46 -12.77 11.12
C GLY A 116 -12.05 -11.37 10.69
N TYR A 117 -10.88 -11.21 10.05
CA TYR A 117 -10.54 -9.95 9.40
C TYR A 117 -11.23 -9.84 8.05
N GLU A 118 -11.51 -8.62 7.63
CA GLU A 118 -12.01 -8.29 6.29
C GLU A 118 -10.90 -7.69 5.44
N GLU A 119 -10.84 -8.06 4.15
CA GLU A 119 -9.94 -7.43 3.18
C GLU A 119 -10.48 -6.04 2.81
N ILE A 120 -9.79 -4.99 3.25
CA ILE A 120 -10.22 -3.60 3.06
C ILE A 120 -9.72 -3.04 1.73
N GLY A 121 -8.56 -3.45 1.32
CA GLY A 121 -7.93 -3.00 0.10
C GLY A 121 -6.78 -3.92 -0.31
N MET A 122 -5.88 -3.42 -1.12
CA MET A 122 -4.81 -4.16 -1.78
C MET A 122 -3.96 -5.02 -0.82
N ASP A 123 -3.66 -4.49 0.35
CA ASP A 123 -2.70 -5.04 1.30
C ASP A 123 -3.14 -4.84 2.78
N HIS A 124 -4.38 -4.41 3.00
CA HIS A 124 -4.89 -4.12 4.34
C HIS A 124 -6.06 -5.02 4.71
N PHE A 125 -6.01 -5.50 5.94
CA PHE A 125 -7.06 -6.25 6.59
C PHE A 125 -7.45 -5.54 7.89
N ALA A 126 -8.72 -5.57 8.27
CA ALA A 126 -9.20 -4.98 9.51
C ALA A 126 -10.31 -5.82 10.12
N LEU A 127 -10.41 -5.77 11.45
CA LEU A 127 -11.56 -6.33 12.14
C LEU A 127 -12.82 -5.51 11.80
N PRO A 128 -14.02 -6.12 11.77
CA PRO A 128 -15.27 -5.44 11.43
C PRO A 128 -15.57 -4.21 12.29
N GLU A 129 -15.13 -4.22 13.55
CA GLU A 129 -15.33 -3.14 14.52
C GLU A 129 -14.37 -1.96 14.29
N ASP A 130 -13.29 -2.16 13.56
CA ASP A 130 -12.32 -1.10 13.32
C ASP A 130 -12.89 0.00 12.41
N SER A 131 -12.41 1.22 12.61
CA SER A 131 -12.87 2.38 11.83
C SER A 131 -12.54 2.27 10.33
N LEU A 132 -11.52 1.49 9.96
CA LEU A 132 -11.15 1.27 8.56
C LEU A 132 -12.19 0.38 7.85
N ALA A 133 -12.63 -0.72 8.48
CA ALA A 133 -13.70 -1.58 7.96
C ALA A 133 -15.03 -0.82 7.87
N LYS A 134 -15.38 -0.07 8.90
CA LYS A 134 -16.57 0.80 8.88
C LYS A 134 -16.53 1.82 7.75
N ALA A 135 -15.37 2.44 7.51
CA ALA A 135 -15.20 3.39 6.41
C ALA A 135 -15.32 2.71 5.04
N TYR A 136 -14.83 1.48 4.88
CA TYR A 136 -15.00 0.70 3.67
C TYR A 136 -16.47 0.44 3.39
N HIS A 137 -17.23 -0.07 4.36
CA HIS A 137 -18.65 -0.38 4.21
C HIS A 137 -19.53 0.86 3.98
N SER A 138 -19.17 2.00 4.59
CA SER A 138 -19.90 3.27 4.39
C SER A 138 -19.52 4.00 3.11
N GLY A 139 -18.53 3.51 2.35
CA GLY A 139 -18.02 4.19 1.16
C GLY A 139 -17.18 5.44 1.44
N SER A 140 -16.79 5.67 2.71
CA SER A 140 -16.00 6.82 3.13
C SER A 140 -14.49 6.54 3.20
N LEU A 141 -14.08 5.29 2.89
CA LEU A 141 -12.67 4.92 2.85
C LEU A 141 -11.89 5.84 1.92
N HIS A 142 -10.74 6.28 2.38
CA HIS A 142 -9.82 7.10 1.61
C HIS A 142 -8.40 6.49 1.60
N ARG A 143 -7.60 6.87 0.61
CA ARG A 143 -6.19 6.51 0.51
C ARG A 143 -5.34 7.74 0.23
N ASN A 144 -4.25 7.88 0.96
CA ASN A 144 -3.23 8.91 0.76
C ASN A 144 -1.84 8.26 0.65
N PHE A 145 -0.75 9.04 0.71
CA PHE A 145 0.62 8.53 0.66
C PHE A 145 1.00 7.61 1.82
N MET A 146 0.29 7.66 2.93
CA MET A 146 0.55 6.79 4.09
C MET A 146 -0.20 5.46 4.02
N GLY A 147 -1.17 5.31 3.12
CA GLY A 147 -2.00 4.12 3.00
C GLY A 147 -3.50 4.43 3.14
N TYR A 148 -4.28 3.40 3.52
CA TYR A 148 -5.71 3.55 3.73
C TYR A 148 -6.02 4.27 5.05
N THR A 149 -7.05 5.11 5.02
CA THR A 149 -7.51 5.88 6.19
C THR A 149 -9.02 5.97 6.21
N SER A 150 -9.60 5.99 7.41
CA SER A 150 -11.04 6.18 7.63
C SER A 150 -11.50 7.64 7.47
N GLY A 151 -10.55 8.58 7.42
CA GLY A 151 -10.83 10.00 7.29
C GLY A 151 -10.32 10.60 5.97
N LYS A 152 -11.16 11.38 5.31
CA LYS A 152 -10.78 12.13 4.10
C LYS A 152 -10.33 13.53 4.49
N THR A 153 -9.03 13.79 4.43
CA THR A 153 -8.46 15.13 4.65
C THR A 153 -8.19 15.82 3.33
N ARG A 154 -8.45 17.12 3.27
CA ARG A 154 -8.15 17.96 2.09
C ARG A 154 -6.71 18.46 2.06
N LEU A 155 -6.08 18.50 3.21
CA LEU A 155 -4.71 18.95 3.37
C LEU A 155 -3.99 18.04 4.37
N MET A 156 -2.87 17.51 3.95
CA MET A 156 -1.91 16.79 4.78
C MET A 156 -0.56 17.47 4.64
N VAL A 157 -0.03 17.97 5.74
CA VAL A 157 1.29 18.61 5.77
C VAL A 157 2.33 17.60 6.27
N GLY A 158 3.28 17.27 5.42
CA GLY A 158 4.38 16.36 5.75
C GLY A 158 5.46 17.09 6.55
N LEU A 159 5.72 16.64 7.78
CA LEU A 159 6.77 17.17 8.64
C LEU A 159 7.99 16.23 8.61
N GLY A 160 9.18 16.83 8.59
CA GLY A 160 10.44 16.10 8.54
C GLY A 160 10.98 15.87 7.13
N MET A 161 12.20 15.32 7.07
CA MET A 161 12.87 14.99 5.80
C MET A 161 12.06 13.95 5.00
N SER A 162 12.10 14.05 3.68
CA SER A 162 11.43 13.16 2.71
C SER A 162 9.90 13.11 2.79
N SER A 163 9.28 13.75 3.78
CA SER A 163 7.84 13.75 3.98
C SER A 163 7.10 14.33 2.78
N ILE A 164 5.93 13.79 2.49
CA ILE A 164 5.08 14.22 1.39
C ILE A 164 3.87 14.96 1.96
N SER A 165 3.65 16.16 1.48
CA SER A 165 2.42 16.93 1.67
C SER A 165 1.47 16.66 0.53
N ASP A 166 0.20 16.49 0.84
CA ASP A 166 -0.88 16.27 -0.12
C ASP A 166 -1.94 17.34 0.11
N SER A 167 -2.17 18.16 -0.89
CA SER A 167 -3.26 19.12 -0.94
C SER A 167 -4.24 18.71 -2.04
N TRP A 168 -5.40 19.37 -2.05
CA TRP A 168 -6.36 19.10 -3.11
C TRP A 168 -5.81 19.39 -4.53
N GLY A 169 -4.98 20.38 -4.69
CA GLY A 169 -4.44 20.84 -5.97
C GLY A 169 -2.98 20.49 -6.22
N GLY A 170 -2.32 19.70 -5.37
CA GLY A 170 -0.91 19.38 -5.61
C GLY A 170 -0.24 18.60 -4.51
N PHE A 171 0.96 18.15 -4.81
CA PHE A 171 1.85 17.41 -3.93
C PHE A 171 3.16 18.17 -3.74
N ALA A 172 3.74 18.07 -2.55
CA ALA A 172 5.08 18.57 -2.27
C ALA A 172 5.86 17.55 -1.44
N GLN A 173 7.14 17.37 -1.75
CA GLN A 173 8.02 16.51 -0.99
C GLN A 173 9.17 17.33 -0.43
N ASN A 174 9.44 17.14 0.87
CA ASN A 174 10.55 17.77 1.56
C ASN A 174 11.90 17.20 1.11
N VAL A 175 12.98 17.96 1.36
CA VAL A 175 14.36 17.53 1.13
C VAL A 175 14.66 16.22 1.85
N LYS A 176 15.59 15.43 1.28
CA LYS A 176 15.75 14.02 1.65
C LYS A 176 16.73 13.74 2.78
N THR A 177 17.43 14.75 3.28
CA THR A 177 18.40 14.58 4.37
C THR A 177 18.04 15.41 5.58
N VAL A 178 18.33 14.90 6.78
CA VAL A 178 18.10 15.62 8.06
C VAL A 178 18.78 16.98 8.03
N ALA A 179 20.06 17.02 7.70
CA ALA A 179 20.84 18.26 7.72
C ALA A 179 20.27 19.35 6.77
N ALA A 180 19.81 18.96 5.56
CA ALA A 180 19.19 19.91 4.64
C ALA A 180 17.85 20.42 5.17
N TYR A 181 17.04 19.51 5.76
CA TYR A 181 15.75 19.88 6.35
C TYR A 181 15.91 20.86 7.51
N GLU A 182 16.79 20.55 8.47
CA GLU A 182 17.07 21.40 9.63
C GLU A 182 17.63 22.76 9.21
N ASN A 183 18.58 22.79 8.26
CA ASN A 183 19.17 24.04 7.78
C ASN A 183 18.13 24.97 7.15
N GLN A 184 17.16 24.45 6.38
CA GLN A 184 16.10 25.27 5.80
C GLN A 184 15.07 25.68 6.85
N ALA A 185 14.65 24.75 7.72
CA ALA A 185 13.68 25.03 8.78
C ALA A 185 14.19 26.10 9.76
N LEU A 186 15.48 26.04 10.14
CA LEU A 186 16.10 27.06 11.01
C LEU A 186 16.19 28.46 10.36
N LYS A 187 16.17 28.53 9.03
CA LYS A 187 16.11 29.78 8.28
C LYS A 187 14.68 30.27 8.03
N ASN A 188 13.66 29.59 8.56
CA ASN A 188 12.25 29.80 8.25
C ASN A 188 11.90 29.62 6.75
N GLU A 189 12.65 28.77 6.04
CA GLU A 189 12.37 28.39 4.66
C GLU A 189 11.54 27.13 4.63
N ILE A 190 10.62 27.02 3.64
CA ILE A 190 9.86 25.78 3.44
C ILE A 190 10.78 24.75 2.78
N PRO A 191 11.06 23.59 3.42
CA PRO A 191 12.09 22.67 2.98
C PRO A 191 11.63 21.75 1.84
N VAL A 192 11.01 22.31 0.79
CA VAL A 192 10.48 21.57 -0.35
C VAL A 192 11.59 21.28 -1.35
N PHE A 193 11.75 20.00 -1.70
CA PHE A 193 12.65 19.51 -2.73
C PHE A 193 12.00 19.49 -4.11
N ARG A 194 10.74 19.06 -4.18
CA ARG A 194 9.97 19.00 -5.42
C ARG A 194 8.48 19.04 -5.12
N GLY A 195 7.70 19.40 -6.13
CA GLY A 195 6.25 19.38 -6.07
C GLY A 195 5.64 19.08 -7.44
N HIS A 196 4.35 18.83 -7.44
CA HIS A 196 3.55 18.66 -8.64
C HIS A 196 2.20 19.37 -8.42
N MET A 197 1.89 20.33 -9.28
CA MET A 197 0.57 20.97 -9.31
C MET A 197 -0.35 20.11 -10.19
N LEU A 198 -1.51 19.74 -9.68
CA LEU A 198 -2.47 18.91 -10.39
C LEU A 198 -3.25 19.75 -11.40
N SER A 199 -3.26 19.31 -12.65
CA SER A 199 -4.17 19.79 -13.68
C SER A 199 -5.60 19.28 -13.45
N ASN A 200 -6.57 19.80 -14.17
CA ASN A 200 -7.93 19.28 -14.15
C ASN A 200 -7.98 17.80 -14.57
N GLU A 201 -7.16 17.40 -15.53
CA GLU A 201 -7.02 16.02 -15.98
C GLU A 201 -6.50 15.13 -14.84
N ASP A 202 -5.45 15.55 -14.14
CA ASP A 202 -4.92 14.83 -12.98
C ASP A 202 -5.96 14.66 -11.87
N LEU A 203 -6.80 15.67 -11.64
CA LEU A 203 -7.87 15.60 -10.64
C LEU A 203 -8.93 14.56 -11.00
N VAL A 204 -9.31 14.47 -12.27
CA VAL A 204 -10.24 13.45 -12.77
C VAL A 204 -9.64 12.05 -12.62
N ILE A 205 -8.41 11.85 -13.08
CA ILE A 205 -7.71 10.57 -12.98
C ILE A 205 -7.53 10.18 -11.51
N ARG A 206 -7.10 11.11 -10.66
CA ARG A 206 -6.99 10.89 -9.21
C ARG A 206 -8.30 10.40 -8.59
N LYS A 207 -9.44 10.96 -9.01
CA LYS A 207 -10.76 10.52 -8.56
C LYS A 207 -11.00 9.05 -8.90
N HIS A 208 -10.75 8.63 -10.15
CA HIS A 208 -10.93 7.25 -10.58
C HIS A 208 -9.99 6.29 -9.87
N ILE A 209 -8.70 6.64 -9.74
CA ILE A 209 -7.73 5.84 -9.01
C ILE A 209 -8.17 5.65 -7.55
N LEU A 210 -8.62 6.70 -6.87
CA LEU A 210 -9.09 6.61 -5.50
C LEU A 210 -10.36 5.75 -5.37
N GLN A 211 -11.30 5.85 -6.32
CA GLN A 211 -12.50 5.01 -6.34
C GLN A 211 -12.15 3.53 -6.54
N LEU A 212 -11.27 3.21 -7.51
CA LEU A 212 -10.80 1.85 -7.74
C LEU A 212 -10.06 1.29 -6.53
N MET A 213 -9.15 2.06 -5.94
CA MET A 213 -8.37 1.63 -4.77
C MET A 213 -9.23 1.43 -3.52
N CYS A 214 -10.27 2.24 -3.31
CA CYS A 214 -11.06 2.24 -2.08
C CYS A 214 -12.39 1.49 -2.21
N GLN A 215 -12.96 1.35 -3.44
CA GLN A 215 -14.28 0.76 -3.67
C GLN A 215 -14.27 -0.32 -4.74
N PHE A 216 -13.14 -0.57 -5.38
CA PHE A 216 -12.98 -1.53 -6.49
C PHE A 216 -13.88 -1.27 -7.70
N GLN A 217 -14.39 -0.06 -7.83
CA GLN A 217 -15.23 0.35 -8.96
C GLN A 217 -15.11 1.85 -9.22
N THR A 218 -15.39 2.24 -10.47
CA THR A 218 -15.48 3.64 -10.87
C THR A 218 -16.40 3.78 -12.08
N SER A 219 -16.95 4.99 -12.32
CA SER A 219 -17.83 5.27 -13.45
C SER A 219 -17.35 6.49 -14.24
N PHE A 220 -17.43 6.40 -15.57
CA PHE A 220 -17.13 7.46 -16.53
C PHE A 220 -18.42 7.99 -17.19
N GLU A 221 -19.60 7.76 -16.58
CA GLU A 221 -20.89 8.14 -17.16
C GLU A 221 -21.00 9.66 -17.35
N SER A 222 -20.61 10.42 -16.33
CA SER A 222 -20.60 11.87 -16.40
C SER A 222 -19.46 12.39 -17.28
N GLU A 223 -19.76 13.37 -18.14
CA GLU A 223 -18.75 13.99 -19.02
C GLU A 223 -17.61 14.64 -18.24
N VAL A 224 -17.88 15.18 -17.06
CA VAL A 224 -16.85 15.78 -16.18
C VAL A 224 -15.90 14.74 -15.59
N ASP A 225 -16.24 13.45 -15.68
CA ASP A 225 -15.45 12.32 -15.21
C ASP A 225 -14.66 11.67 -16.37
N ARG A 226 -14.69 12.27 -17.55
CA ARG A 226 -13.91 11.80 -18.71
C ARG A 226 -12.64 12.63 -18.89
N PHE A 227 -11.62 12.01 -19.43
CA PHE A 227 -10.33 12.65 -19.69
C PHE A 227 -9.83 12.27 -21.09
N PRO A 228 -8.93 13.07 -21.69
CA PRO A 228 -8.29 12.72 -22.95
C PRO A 228 -7.60 11.34 -22.88
N ASP A 229 -7.56 10.62 -23.99
CA ASP A 229 -6.95 9.28 -24.09
C ASP A 229 -7.60 8.19 -23.21
N MET A 230 -8.78 8.45 -22.59
CA MET A 230 -9.52 7.49 -21.77
C MET A 230 -9.71 6.16 -22.47
N GLN A 231 -10.12 6.18 -23.75
CA GLN A 231 -10.34 4.98 -24.53
C GLN A 231 -9.05 4.13 -24.65
N THR A 232 -7.92 4.77 -24.92
CA THR A 232 -6.61 4.11 -24.98
C THR A 232 -6.21 3.51 -23.64
N CYS A 233 -6.54 4.18 -22.53
CA CYS A 233 -6.33 3.65 -21.18
C CYS A 233 -7.20 2.42 -20.92
N LEU A 234 -8.48 2.44 -21.31
CA LEU A 234 -9.40 1.32 -21.12
C LEU A 234 -9.03 0.10 -21.98
N GLU A 235 -8.51 0.30 -23.20
CA GLU A 235 -8.01 -0.79 -24.07
C GLU A 235 -6.87 -1.58 -23.43
N LYS A 236 -6.05 -0.96 -22.56
CA LYS A 236 -5.02 -1.68 -21.80
C LYS A 236 -5.60 -2.69 -20.79
N LEU A 237 -6.88 -2.60 -20.47
CA LEU A 237 -7.55 -3.52 -19.57
C LEU A 237 -8.15 -4.74 -20.31
N ASP A 238 -8.07 -4.81 -21.65
CA ASP A 238 -8.69 -5.89 -22.43
C ASP A 238 -8.21 -7.29 -22.03
N GLU A 239 -6.91 -7.45 -21.78
CA GLU A 239 -6.37 -8.74 -21.31
C GLU A 239 -6.84 -9.05 -19.89
N MET A 240 -6.88 -8.06 -19.01
CA MET A 240 -7.37 -8.24 -17.65
C MET A 240 -8.85 -8.58 -17.61
N GLU A 241 -9.64 -8.06 -18.55
CA GLU A 241 -11.06 -8.41 -18.67
C GLU A 241 -11.26 -9.83 -19.18
N LYS A 242 -10.50 -10.27 -20.21
CA LYS A 242 -10.49 -11.67 -20.69
C LYS A 242 -10.12 -12.65 -19.58
N ASP A 243 -9.20 -12.26 -18.70
CA ASP A 243 -8.76 -13.05 -17.53
C ASP A 243 -9.77 -12.99 -16.37
N GLY A 244 -10.86 -12.21 -16.51
CA GLY A 244 -11.89 -12.03 -15.50
C GLY A 244 -11.44 -11.25 -14.26
N LEU A 245 -10.40 -10.42 -14.37
CA LEU A 245 -9.89 -9.59 -13.29
C LEU A 245 -10.66 -8.27 -13.16
N VAL A 246 -11.16 -7.76 -14.28
CA VAL A 246 -12.02 -6.59 -14.34
C VAL A 246 -13.26 -6.89 -15.18
N GLN A 247 -14.32 -6.11 -15.00
CA GLN A 247 -15.54 -6.13 -15.79
C GLN A 247 -15.87 -4.71 -16.19
N ARG A 248 -16.17 -4.50 -17.49
CA ARG A 248 -16.68 -3.24 -18.02
C ARG A 248 -18.13 -3.44 -18.45
N ASP A 249 -19.00 -2.56 -17.97
CA ASP A 249 -20.42 -2.52 -18.37
C ASP A 249 -20.81 -1.07 -18.68
N GLY A 250 -20.90 -0.74 -19.95
CA GLY A 250 -21.09 0.63 -20.41
C GLY A 250 -19.95 1.55 -19.92
N PHE A 251 -20.29 2.49 -19.05
CA PHE A 251 -19.32 3.42 -18.44
C PHE A 251 -18.81 2.96 -17.06
N GLN A 252 -19.23 1.81 -16.56
CA GLN A 252 -18.80 1.28 -15.28
C GLN A 252 -17.58 0.37 -15.45
N LEU A 253 -16.57 0.57 -14.63
CA LEU A 253 -15.41 -0.30 -14.48
C LEU A 253 -15.43 -0.88 -13.08
N THR A 254 -15.42 -2.21 -12.96
CA THR A 254 -15.42 -2.94 -11.68
C THR A 254 -14.25 -3.90 -11.64
N VAL A 255 -13.48 -3.89 -10.55
CA VAL A 255 -12.46 -4.89 -10.25
C VAL A 255 -13.13 -6.07 -9.55
N THR A 256 -13.06 -7.24 -10.17
CA THR A 256 -13.68 -8.46 -9.63
C THR A 256 -12.97 -8.94 -8.34
N PRO A 257 -13.58 -9.82 -7.53
CA PRO A 257 -12.87 -10.42 -6.39
C PRO A 257 -11.54 -11.09 -6.79
N LYS A 258 -11.48 -11.73 -7.97
CA LYS A 258 -10.24 -12.30 -8.54
C LYS A 258 -9.22 -11.22 -8.90
N GLY A 259 -9.67 -10.05 -9.31
CA GLY A 259 -8.84 -8.92 -9.72
C GLY A 259 -8.31 -8.05 -8.58
N ARG A 260 -8.87 -8.15 -7.38
CA ARG A 260 -8.47 -7.28 -6.23
C ARG A 260 -6.98 -7.25 -5.95
N PRO A 261 -6.23 -8.37 -5.97
CA PRO A 261 -4.77 -8.34 -5.81
C PRO A 261 -4.04 -7.54 -6.89
N PHE A 262 -4.68 -7.32 -8.03
CA PHE A 262 -4.15 -6.60 -9.19
C PHE A 262 -4.74 -5.18 -9.36
N VAL A 263 -5.47 -4.66 -8.38
CA VAL A 263 -6.10 -3.32 -8.48
C VAL A 263 -5.09 -2.24 -8.82
N ARG A 264 -3.84 -2.36 -8.37
CA ARG A 264 -2.75 -1.45 -8.72
C ARG A 264 -2.46 -1.46 -10.23
N ASN A 265 -2.49 -2.61 -10.88
CA ASN A 265 -2.31 -2.73 -12.32
C ASN A 265 -3.47 -2.07 -13.08
N VAL A 266 -4.70 -2.23 -12.56
CA VAL A 266 -5.88 -1.52 -13.11
C VAL A 266 -5.69 -0.01 -13.02
N CYS A 267 -5.26 0.50 -11.87
CA CYS A 267 -4.97 1.93 -11.70
C CYS A 267 -3.85 2.43 -12.62
N MET A 268 -2.80 1.62 -12.84
CA MET A 268 -1.70 1.96 -13.76
C MET A 268 -2.17 2.10 -15.21
N ALA A 269 -3.21 1.38 -15.63
CA ALA A 269 -3.80 1.55 -16.96
C ALA A 269 -4.41 2.95 -17.17
N LEU A 270 -4.87 3.60 -16.09
CA LEU A 270 -5.42 4.96 -16.12
C LEU A 270 -4.34 6.05 -15.92
N ASP A 271 -3.08 5.69 -15.71
CA ASP A 271 -2.00 6.66 -15.49
C ASP A 271 -1.52 7.24 -16.84
N LEU A 272 -2.00 8.43 -17.18
CA LEU A 272 -1.63 9.13 -18.42
C LEU A 272 -0.17 9.57 -18.45
N GLU A 273 0.42 9.92 -17.31
CA GLU A 273 1.83 10.25 -17.23
C GLU A 273 2.71 9.04 -17.61
N LEU A 274 2.34 7.87 -17.08
CA LEU A 274 2.99 6.62 -17.42
C LEU A 274 2.76 6.25 -18.90
N LEU A 275 1.56 6.48 -19.43
CA LEU A 275 1.22 6.25 -20.83
C LEU A 275 2.07 7.12 -21.77
N ARG A 276 2.11 8.43 -21.51
CA ARG A 276 2.76 9.43 -22.37
C ARG A 276 4.29 9.36 -22.28
N LYS A 277 4.84 9.06 -21.12
CA LYS A 277 6.30 8.94 -20.92
C LYS A 277 6.86 7.60 -21.38
N ALA A 278 6.02 6.54 -21.42
CA ALA A 278 6.39 5.19 -21.82
C ALA A 278 7.84 4.80 -21.41
N PRO A 279 8.19 4.79 -20.11
CA PRO A 279 9.55 4.60 -19.67
C PRO A 279 10.08 3.24 -20.12
N THR A 280 11.26 3.21 -20.74
CA THR A 280 11.93 2.00 -21.21
C THR A 280 12.55 1.16 -20.09
N THR A 281 12.63 1.72 -18.87
CA THR A 281 13.17 1.05 -17.68
C THR A 281 12.07 0.75 -16.67
N LYS A 282 12.23 -0.34 -15.89
CA LYS A 282 11.32 -0.67 -14.79
C LYS A 282 11.30 0.47 -13.77
N VAL A 283 10.16 1.14 -13.64
CA VAL A 283 9.97 2.28 -12.71
C VAL A 283 9.41 1.80 -11.37
N PHE A 284 8.70 0.67 -11.36
CA PHE A 284 8.02 0.12 -10.19
C PHE A 284 8.50 -1.30 -9.87
N SER A 285 8.41 -1.69 -8.60
CA SER A 285 8.54 -3.08 -8.18
C SER A 285 7.42 -3.92 -8.82
N MET A 286 7.73 -5.18 -9.15
CA MET A 286 6.72 -6.12 -9.65
C MET A 286 5.59 -6.27 -8.62
N THR A 287 4.36 -6.19 -9.08
CA THR A 287 3.19 -6.67 -8.33
C THR A 287 3.23 -8.19 -8.27
N VAL A 288 2.58 -8.77 -7.29
CA VAL A 288 2.59 -10.23 -7.05
C VAL A 288 1.96 -10.99 -8.21
#